data_6d0633810931b4212096f1982206e7e8
#
_entry.id   6d0633810931b4212096f1982206e7e8
#
_cell.length_a   1.000
_cell.length_b   1.000
_cell.length_c   1.000
_cell.angle_alpha   90.00
_cell.angle_beta   90.00
_cell.angle_gamma   90.00
#
_symmetry.space_group_name_H-M   'P 1'
#
loop_
_entity.id
_entity.type
_entity.pdbx_description
1 polymer ?
#
loop_
_entity_poly.entity_id
_entity_poly.type
_entity_poly.pdbx_seq_one_letter_code
_entity_poly.pdbx_strand_id
1 'polypeptide(L)'
;MYLSCNFKRFLGLLMLDALIFVISSAFFFIGRSLLFSSADDSEKRGVFLPVIMYHSVHEGAPQDYVVTPSQLEDDLNWLAENGYSSVTAQELVDYTLGKGDLPEKPVLITFDDGFYNNLSLALPLLEKYDMQAIVSIVGKFTDDYAAADPHADRYSYLTWEDVAELENSGRVEIGCHTYNMHSVSGGGRRGCSKIQSESEEEYAQILKSDISLVQDEVAEHTGSLPIVFAYPFGCKSRESVPVLREEGFLITMLCREDPNYITRDPKCLYDLFRYNRSGCYSTQEFMSMAMSDK
;
A
#
# COMPACT_ATOMS: atom_id res chain seq x y z
N MET A 1 45.40 -59.21 33.55
CA MET A 1 45.39 -57.72 33.76
C MET A 1 43.95 -57.29 34.02
N TYR A 2 43.55 -57.12 35.29
CA TYR A 2 42.18 -56.75 35.64
C TYR A 2 42.08 -55.22 35.61
N LEU A 3 41.32 -54.67 34.71
CA LEU A 3 40.94 -53.27 34.72
C LEU A 3 39.93 -53.04 35.85
N SER A 4 40.37 -52.50 37.00
CA SER A 4 39.47 -52.03 38.06
C SER A 4 38.76 -50.77 37.58
N CYS A 5 37.57 -50.92 37.10
CA CYS A 5 36.70 -49.81 36.74
C CYS A 5 36.32 -49.09 38.05
N ASN A 6 36.70 -47.84 38.20
CA ASN A 6 36.33 -47.05 39.39
C ASN A 6 34.83 -46.63 39.24
N PHE A 7 33.95 -47.48 39.77
CA PHE A 7 32.50 -47.42 39.65
C PHE A 7 31.96 -46.01 40.04
N LYS A 8 32.58 -45.34 41.01
CA LYS A 8 32.21 -43.99 41.40
C LYS A 8 32.46 -42.94 40.28
N ARG A 9 33.59 -43.09 39.54
CA ARG A 9 33.89 -42.23 38.39
C ARG A 9 32.95 -42.49 37.21
N PHE A 10 32.64 -43.77 36.96
CA PHE A 10 31.67 -44.15 35.92
C PHE A 10 30.27 -43.63 36.21
N LEU A 11 29.79 -43.73 37.45
CA LEU A 11 28.51 -43.20 37.89
C LEU A 11 28.49 -41.66 37.80
N GLY A 12 29.58 -40.99 38.14
CA GLY A 12 29.69 -39.50 38.02
C GLY A 12 29.61 -39.01 36.56
N LEU A 13 30.23 -39.74 35.60
CA LEU A 13 30.16 -39.41 34.18
C LEU A 13 28.73 -39.62 33.66
N LEU A 14 28.08 -40.74 34.00
CA LEU A 14 26.68 -40.99 33.62
C LEU A 14 25.70 -39.91 34.15
N MET A 15 25.93 -39.45 35.38
CA MET A 15 25.09 -38.36 35.94
C MET A 15 25.38 -37.02 35.23
N LEU A 16 26.61 -36.77 34.81
CA LEU A 16 26.98 -35.55 34.06
C LEU A 16 26.36 -35.58 32.65
N ASP A 17 26.40 -36.70 31.97
CA ASP A 17 25.77 -36.86 30.64
C ASP A 17 24.26 -36.73 30.70
N ALA A 18 23.63 -37.31 31.74
CA ALA A 18 22.18 -37.13 31.97
C ALA A 18 21.80 -35.65 32.24
N LEU A 19 22.64 -34.95 33.01
CA LEU A 19 22.43 -33.52 33.28
C LEU A 19 22.57 -32.66 32.02
N ILE A 20 23.60 -32.92 31.21
CA ILE A 20 23.81 -32.23 29.91
C ILE A 20 22.63 -32.51 28.98
N PHE A 21 22.13 -33.74 28.92
CA PHE A 21 20.97 -34.09 28.10
C PHE A 21 19.69 -33.36 28.57
N VAL A 22 19.44 -33.26 29.86
CA VAL A 22 18.29 -32.54 30.43
C VAL A 22 18.41 -31.04 30.12
N ILE A 23 19.58 -30.44 30.29
CA ILE A 23 19.81 -29.02 30.02
C ILE A 23 19.64 -28.74 28.52
N SER A 24 20.23 -29.51 27.63
CA SER A 24 20.09 -29.33 26.18
C SER A 24 18.65 -29.53 25.70
N SER A 25 17.93 -30.52 26.26
CA SER A 25 16.51 -30.73 25.99
C SER A 25 15.66 -29.53 26.46
N ALA A 26 15.94 -29.01 27.64
CA ALA A 26 15.24 -27.82 28.15
C ALA A 26 15.47 -26.60 27.26
N PHE A 27 16.72 -26.33 26.83
CA PHE A 27 17.02 -25.25 25.87
C PHE A 27 16.33 -25.46 24.52
N PHE A 28 16.27 -26.69 24.02
CA PHE A 28 15.56 -27.01 22.78
C PHE A 28 14.05 -26.75 22.91
N PHE A 29 13.42 -27.17 23.99
CA PHE A 29 11.99 -26.93 24.24
C PHE A 29 11.66 -25.47 24.50
N ILE A 30 12.51 -24.73 25.24
CA ILE A 30 12.35 -23.28 25.46
C ILE A 30 12.53 -22.52 24.16
N GLY A 31 13.57 -22.82 23.37
CA GLY A 31 13.80 -22.19 22.07
C GLY A 31 12.65 -22.45 21.09
N ARG A 32 12.11 -23.68 21.06
CA ARG A 32 10.94 -24.02 20.26
C ARG A 32 9.67 -23.30 20.75
N SER A 33 9.45 -23.22 22.06
CA SER A 33 8.29 -22.51 22.63
C SER A 33 8.33 -21.01 22.32
N LEU A 34 9.52 -20.38 22.39
CA LEU A 34 9.69 -18.96 22.05
C LEU A 34 9.47 -18.70 20.55
N LEU A 35 9.96 -19.60 19.68
CA LEU A 35 9.74 -19.50 18.22
C LEU A 35 8.26 -19.69 17.85
N PHE A 36 7.56 -20.64 18.49
CA PHE A 36 6.12 -20.84 18.25
C PHE A 36 5.25 -19.74 18.86
N SER A 37 5.64 -19.16 20.00
CA SER A 37 4.91 -18.03 20.61
C SER A 37 5.03 -16.77 19.75
N SER A 38 6.21 -16.49 19.20
CA SER A 38 6.40 -15.32 18.32
C SER A 38 5.67 -15.48 16.97
N ALA A 39 5.60 -16.70 16.43
CA ALA A 39 4.87 -16.98 15.20
C ALA A 39 3.34 -16.85 15.40
N ASP A 40 2.79 -17.34 16.51
CA ASP A 40 1.34 -17.26 16.82
C ASP A 40 0.89 -15.82 17.10
N ASP A 41 1.72 -14.99 17.71
CA ASP A 41 1.41 -13.58 17.93
C ASP A 41 1.50 -12.74 16.62
N SER A 42 2.44 -13.05 15.73
CA SER A 42 2.53 -12.39 14.42
C SER A 42 1.37 -12.78 13.51
N GLU A 43 0.94 -14.04 13.53
CA GLU A 43 -0.21 -14.53 12.76
C GLU A 43 -1.53 -13.89 13.23
N LYS A 44 -1.66 -13.57 14.53
CA LYS A 44 -2.82 -12.86 15.09
C LYS A 44 -2.82 -11.36 14.76
N ARG A 45 -1.65 -10.75 14.60
CA ARG A 45 -1.50 -9.32 14.31
C ARG A 45 -1.62 -9.01 12.81
N GLY A 46 -1.34 -9.96 11.95
CA GLY A 46 -1.27 -9.78 10.50
C GLY A 46 0.11 -9.30 10.02
N VAL A 47 0.26 -9.15 8.71
CA VAL A 47 1.48 -8.67 8.05
C VAL A 47 1.47 -7.15 8.06
N PHE A 48 2.51 -6.53 8.61
CA PHE A 48 2.69 -5.08 8.58
C PHE A 48 2.86 -4.60 7.13
N LEU A 49 2.04 -3.65 6.71
CA LEU A 49 2.05 -3.05 5.37
C LEU A 49 2.15 -1.53 5.46
N PRO A 50 3.34 -0.95 5.33
CA PRO A 50 3.45 0.48 5.09
C PRO A 50 2.89 0.83 3.72
N VAL A 51 2.09 1.90 3.66
CA VAL A 51 1.54 2.44 2.42
C VAL A 51 2.03 3.86 2.24
N ILE A 52 2.80 4.10 1.18
CA ILE A 52 3.38 5.41 0.85
C ILE A 52 2.46 6.11 -0.15
N MET A 53 2.15 7.37 0.12
CA MET A 53 1.31 8.21 -0.74
C MET A 53 2.14 9.34 -1.34
N TYR A 54 2.42 9.25 -2.61
CA TYR A 54 2.96 10.33 -3.44
C TYR A 54 1.83 11.06 -4.18
N HIS A 55 2.16 12.19 -4.79
CA HIS A 55 1.29 12.89 -5.75
C HIS A 55 2.13 13.30 -6.96
N SER A 56 2.66 14.50 -7.00
CA SER A 56 3.44 15.03 -8.12
C SER A 56 4.94 14.78 -7.97
N VAL A 57 5.59 14.39 -9.05
CA VAL A 57 7.05 14.19 -9.15
C VAL A 57 7.60 15.11 -10.21
N HIS A 58 8.29 16.19 -9.84
CA HIS A 58 8.90 17.08 -10.85
C HIS A 58 10.08 17.86 -10.29
N GLU A 59 10.91 18.36 -11.18
CA GLU A 59 12.02 19.25 -10.83
C GLU A 59 11.52 20.57 -10.23
N GLY A 60 12.18 21.05 -9.19
CA GLY A 60 11.89 22.30 -8.53
C GLY A 60 11.99 22.22 -7.01
N ALA A 61 11.37 23.17 -6.31
CA ALA A 61 11.36 23.16 -4.86
C ALA A 61 10.40 22.08 -4.35
N PRO A 62 10.85 21.15 -3.48
CA PRO A 62 10.00 20.17 -2.84
C PRO A 62 8.90 20.85 -2.00
N GLN A 63 7.73 20.23 -1.94
CA GLN A 63 6.55 20.71 -1.18
C GLN A 63 5.83 19.51 -0.53
N ASP A 64 4.77 19.78 0.21
CA ASP A 64 4.03 18.72 0.91
C ASP A 64 3.48 17.62 -0.02
N TYR A 65 3.13 17.97 -1.26
CA TYR A 65 2.61 17.03 -2.27
C TYR A 65 3.49 16.98 -3.54
N VAL A 66 4.74 17.44 -3.43
CA VAL A 66 5.69 17.44 -4.53
C VAL A 66 7.04 16.90 -4.05
N VAL A 67 7.49 15.82 -4.67
CA VAL A 67 8.85 15.30 -4.51
C VAL A 67 9.63 15.53 -5.79
N THR A 68 10.96 15.63 -5.69
CA THR A 68 11.80 15.64 -6.89
C THR A 68 12.03 14.22 -7.39
N PRO A 69 12.38 14.02 -8.69
CA PRO A 69 12.78 12.72 -9.20
C PRO A 69 13.92 12.10 -8.38
N SER A 70 14.88 12.91 -7.94
CA SER A 70 15.98 12.42 -7.08
C SER A 70 15.47 11.92 -5.71
N GLN A 71 14.50 12.61 -5.09
CA GLN A 71 13.92 12.14 -3.83
C GLN A 71 13.15 10.82 -4.02
N LEU A 72 12.38 10.68 -5.10
CA LEU A 72 11.71 9.41 -5.41
C LEU A 72 12.74 8.30 -5.65
N GLU A 73 13.80 8.58 -6.40
CA GLU A 73 14.88 7.62 -6.63
C GLU A 73 15.57 7.19 -5.33
N ASP A 74 15.88 8.13 -4.45
CA ASP A 74 16.47 7.85 -3.13
C ASP A 74 15.53 6.99 -2.27
N ASP A 75 14.21 7.23 -2.33
CA ASP A 75 13.21 6.45 -1.61
C ASP A 75 13.13 5.01 -2.14
N LEU A 76 13.06 4.82 -3.45
CA LEU A 76 13.02 3.48 -4.06
C LEU A 76 14.32 2.70 -3.81
N ASN A 77 15.46 3.37 -3.90
CA ASN A 77 16.76 2.79 -3.56
C ASN A 77 16.79 2.34 -2.08
N TRP A 78 16.31 3.20 -1.18
CA TRP A 78 16.25 2.87 0.25
C TRP A 78 15.38 1.64 0.51
N LEU A 79 14.20 1.56 -0.14
CA LEU A 79 13.31 0.40 -0.03
C LEU A 79 14.02 -0.88 -0.49
N ALA A 80 14.66 -0.84 -1.66
CA ALA A 80 15.39 -1.98 -2.22
C ALA A 80 16.55 -2.43 -1.32
N GLU A 81 17.38 -1.50 -0.83
CA GLU A 81 18.52 -1.79 0.05
C GLU A 81 18.09 -2.36 1.41
N ASN A 82 16.88 -2.02 1.89
CA ASN A 82 16.33 -2.53 3.14
C ASN A 82 15.44 -3.77 2.98
N GLY A 83 15.40 -4.34 1.77
CA GLY A 83 14.73 -5.60 1.45
C GLY A 83 13.20 -5.50 1.41
N TYR A 84 12.65 -4.32 1.17
CA TYR A 84 11.23 -4.14 0.88
C TYR A 84 10.93 -4.54 -0.57
N SER A 85 9.77 -5.17 -0.76
CA SER A 85 9.23 -5.46 -2.09
C SER A 85 7.87 -4.80 -2.23
N SER A 86 7.66 -4.09 -3.32
CA SER A 86 6.34 -3.54 -3.61
C SER A 86 5.32 -4.66 -3.87
N VAL A 87 4.07 -4.41 -3.50
CA VAL A 87 2.96 -5.34 -3.75
C VAL A 87 1.88 -4.65 -4.55
N THR A 88 1.16 -5.43 -5.36
CA THR A 88 0.00 -5.00 -6.13
C THR A 88 -1.29 -5.05 -5.29
N ALA A 89 -2.33 -4.36 -5.75
CA ALA A 89 -3.66 -4.49 -5.16
C ALA A 89 -4.17 -5.93 -5.27
N GLN A 90 -3.94 -6.58 -6.42
CA GLN A 90 -4.37 -7.96 -6.65
C GLN A 90 -3.66 -8.95 -5.70
N GLU A 91 -2.36 -8.77 -5.43
CA GLU A 91 -1.63 -9.61 -4.46
C GLU A 91 -2.17 -9.45 -3.04
N LEU A 92 -2.54 -8.23 -2.63
CA LEU A 92 -3.19 -7.99 -1.33
C LEU A 92 -4.54 -8.70 -1.24
N VAL A 93 -5.36 -8.63 -2.28
CA VAL A 93 -6.64 -9.34 -2.35
C VAL A 93 -6.42 -10.85 -2.29
N ASP A 94 -5.51 -11.40 -3.10
CA ASP A 94 -5.21 -12.83 -3.14
C ASP A 94 -4.67 -13.32 -1.79
N TYR A 95 -3.81 -12.55 -1.13
CA TYR A 95 -3.37 -12.86 0.23
C TYR A 95 -4.54 -13.00 1.20
N THR A 96 -5.46 -12.02 1.23
CA THR A 96 -6.61 -12.09 2.16
C THR A 96 -7.54 -13.27 1.90
N LEU A 97 -7.60 -13.73 0.65
CA LEU A 97 -8.38 -14.90 0.22
C LEU A 97 -7.64 -16.25 0.39
N GLY A 98 -6.41 -16.23 0.89
CA GLY A 98 -5.59 -17.44 1.06
C GLY A 98 -5.07 -18.04 -0.24
N LYS A 99 -5.00 -17.27 -1.34
CA LYS A 99 -4.54 -17.71 -2.66
C LYS A 99 -3.05 -17.46 -2.90
N GLY A 100 -2.38 -16.70 -2.02
CA GLY A 100 -0.96 -16.38 -2.12
C GLY A 100 -0.38 -15.89 -0.80
N ASP A 101 0.91 -15.63 -0.77
CA ASP A 101 1.63 -15.06 0.36
C ASP A 101 2.24 -13.71 -0.05
N LEU A 102 2.36 -12.80 0.92
CA LEU A 102 3.07 -11.54 0.74
C LEU A 102 4.58 -11.74 0.95
N PRO A 103 5.43 -10.88 0.36
CA PRO A 103 6.86 -10.88 0.66
C PRO A 103 7.10 -10.59 2.15
N GLU A 104 8.31 -10.87 2.64
CA GLU A 104 8.67 -10.69 4.05
C GLU A 104 8.51 -9.23 4.52
N LYS A 105 8.84 -8.28 3.66
CA LYS A 105 8.69 -6.85 3.89
C LYS A 105 7.90 -6.21 2.74
N PRO A 106 6.55 -6.34 2.74
CA PRO A 106 5.74 -5.73 1.71
C PRO A 106 5.66 -4.21 1.90
N VAL A 107 5.57 -3.46 0.81
CA VAL A 107 5.24 -2.04 0.79
C VAL A 107 4.26 -1.75 -0.34
N LEU A 108 3.26 -0.90 -0.10
CA LEU A 108 2.37 -0.43 -1.14
C LEU A 108 2.75 1.01 -1.51
N ILE A 109 3.08 1.23 -2.78
CA ILE A 109 3.42 2.55 -3.31
C ILE A 109 2.19 3.08 -4.04
N THR A 110 1.77 4.30 -3.72
CA THR A 110 0.58 4.91 -4.33
C THR A 110 0.88 6.34 -4.79
N PHE A 111 0.24 6.76 -5.88
CA PHE A 111 0.24 8.13 -6.38
C PHE A 111 -1.21 8.58 -6.52
N ASP A 112 -1.55 9.75 -6.02
CA ASP A 112 -2.89 10.34 -6.17
C ASP A 112 -2.92 11.39 -7.28
N ASP A 113 -4.13 11.76 -7.69
CA ASP A 113 -4.50 12.80 -8.66
C ASP A 113 -4.24 12.45 -10.15
N GLY A 114 -3.34 11.53 -10.46
CA GLY A 114 -3.03 11.17 -11.86
C GLY A 114 -2.24 12.24 -12.61
N PHE A 115 -1.17 12.78 -12.01
CA PHE A 115 -0.27 13.71 -12.70
C PHE A 115 0.48 13.03 -13.85
N TYR A 116 0.69 13.73 -14.96
CA TYR A 116 1.47 13.25 -16.11
C TYR A 116 2.89 12.80 -15.72
N ASN A 117 3.50 13.45 -14.73
CA ASN A 117 4.82 13.07 -14.24
C ASN A 117 4.88 11.71 -13.52
N ASN A 118 3.74 11.09 -13.24
CA ASN A 118 3.72 9.70 -12.79
C ASN A 118 4.10 8.74 -13.95
N LEU A 119 3.78 9.11 -15.20
CA LEU A 119 4.24 8.40 -16.39
C LEU A 119 5.67 8.81 -16.76
N SER A 120 5.90 10.10 -16.96
CA SER A 120 7.17 10.59 -17.57
C SER A 120 8.39 10.46 -16.64
N LEU A 121 8.20 10.56 -15.31
CA LEU A 121 9.31 10.60 -14.35
C LEU A 121 9.25 9.46 -13.32
N ALA A 122 8.06 9.07 -12.83
CA ALA A 122 7.99 8.02 -11.82
C ALA A 122 8.08 6.61 -12.42
N LEU A 123 7.40 6.31 -13.53
CA LEU A 123 7.44 4.99 -14.17
C LEU A 123 8.86 4.50 -14.48
N PRO A 124 9.76 5.30 -15.12
CA PRO A 124 11.13 4.85 -15.37
C PRO A 124 11.91 4.49 -14.11
N LEU A 125 11.63 5.14 -12.97
CA LEU A 125 12.25 4.83 -11.70
C LEU A 125 11.65 3.55 -11.09
N LEU A 126 10.33 3.35 -11.16
CA LEU A 126 9.68 2.09 -10.75
C LEU A 126 10.26 0.91 -11.54
N GLU A 127 10.43 1.05 -12.86
CA GLU A 127 11.06 0.02 -13.69
C GLU A 127 12.50 -0.26 -13.27
N LYS A 128 13.29 0.79 -13.02
CA LYS A 128 14.70 0.69 -12.63
C LYS A 128 14.90 -0.10 -11.33
N TYR A 129 14.00 0.07 -10.36
CA TYR A 129 14.07 -0.56 -9.05
C TYR A 129 13.21 -1.81 -8.93
N ASP A 130 12.60 -2.28 -10.03
CA ASP A 130 11.68 -3.43 -10.06
C ASP A 130 10.51 -3.29 -9.06
N MET A 131 9.99 -2.07 -8.93
CA MET A 131 8.88 -1.73 -8.05
C MET A 131 7.58 -1.54 -8.84
N GLN A 132 6.45 -1.72 -8.14
CA GLN A 132 5.10 -1.53 -8.66
C GLN A 132 4.39 -0.46 -7.84
N ALA A 133 3.38 0.18 -8.43
CA ALA A 133 2.61 1.22 -7.75
C ALA A 133 1.14 1.23 -8.19
N ILE A 134 0.30 1.95 -7.46
CA ILE A 134 -1.06 2.28 -7.84
C ILE A 134 -1.11 3.77 -8.15
N VAL A 135 -1.68 4.14 -9.30
CA VAL A 135 -1.96 5.54 -9.64
C VAL A 135 -3.47 5.75 -9.62
N SER A 136 -3.96 6.49 -8.62
CA SER A 136 -5.39 6.81 -8.46
C SER A 136 -5.72 8.10 -9.19
N ILE A 137 -6.44 7.98 -10.33
CA ILE A 137 -6.74 9.11 -11.22
C ILE A 137 -8.06 9.80 -10.87
N VAL A 138 -8.12 11.12 -11.15
CA VAL A 138 -9.35 11.91 -11.14
C VAL A 138 -9.85 12.01 -12.58
N GLY A 139 -10.93 11.29 -12.90
CA GLY A 139 -11.40 11.15 -14.30
C GLY A 139 -11.62 12.48 -15.02
N LYS A 140 -12.19 13.47 -14.34
CA LYS A 140 -12.40 14.81 -14.91
C LYS A 140 -11.09 15.51 -15.27
N PHE A 141 -10.02 15.31 -14.51
CA PHE A 141 -8.72 15.88 -14.85
C PHE A 141 -8.14 15.21 -16.09
N THR A 142 -8.27 13.90 -16.17
CA THR A 142 -7.86 13.11 -17.35
C THR A 142 -8.60 13.55 -18.60
N ASP A 143 -9.95 13.74 -18.55
CA ASP A 143 -10.73 14.27 -19.68
C ASP A 143 -10.30 15.64 -20.14
N ASP A 144 -10.07 16.56 -19.18
CA ASP A 144 -9.69 17.93 -19.49
C ASP A 144 -8.31 18.00 -20.18
N TYR A 145 -7.39 17.11 -19.78
CA TYR A 145 -6.07 17.03 -20.36
C TYR A 145 -6.01 16.19 -21.62
N ALA A 146 -6.81 15.17 -21.77
CA ALA A 146 -6.97 14.46 -23.04
C ALA A 146 -7.43 15.40 -24.17
N ALA A 147 -8.25 16.40 -23.84
CA ALA A 147 -8.71 17.40 -24.80
C ALA A 147 -7.64 18.47 -25.12
N ALA A 148 -6.70 18.74 -24.21
CA ALA A 148 -5.73 19.85 -24.31
C ALA A 148 -4.30 19.39 -24.62
N ASP A 149 -3.93 18.18 -24.21
CA ASP A 149 -2.64 17.48 -24.40
C ASP A 149 -1.37 18.35 -24.26
N PRO A 150 -1.12 19.01 -23.13
CA PRO A 150 0.09 19.82 -22.95
C PRO A 150 1.32 19.02 -22.55
N HIS A 151 1.20 17.76 -22.05
CA HIS A 151 2.29 16.85 -21.59
C HIS A 151 3.45 17.58 -20.86
N ALA A 152 3.12 18.42 -19.89
CA ALA A 152 4.10 19.16 -19.12
C ALA A 152 4.24 18.57 -17.72
N ASP A 153 5.41 18.03 -17.36
CA ASP A 153 5.69 17.38 -16.07
C ASP A 153 5.23 18.18 -14.85
N ARG A 154 5.26 19.50 -14.95
CA ARG A 154 5.01 20.36 -13.80
C ARG A 154 3.53 20.55 -13.44
N TYR A 155 2.62 20.42 -14.41
CA TYR A 155 1.22 20.78 -14.18
C TYR A 155 0.19 19.96 -14.96
N SER A 156 0.63 19.07 -15.87
CA SER A 156 -0.31 18.26 -16.63
C SER A 156 -0.78 17.04 -15.84
N TYR A 157 -2.00 16.63 -16.13
CA TYR A 157 -2.54 15.33 -15.72
C TYR A 157 -2.43 14.35 -16.88
N LEU A 158 -2.57 13.05 -16.57
CA LEU A 158 -2.57 11.97 -17.55
C LEU A 158 -3.73 12.12 -18.53
N THR A 159 -3.47 11.90 -19.81
CA THR A 159 -4.51 11.61 -20.80
C THR A 159 -4.95 10.15 -20.70
N TRP A 160 -6.01 9.76 -21.40
CA TRP A 160 -6.44 8.35 -21.42
C TRP A 160 -5.45 7.43 -22.10
N GLU A 161 -4.73 7.93 -23.11
CA GLU A 161 -3.61 7.23 -23.73
C GLU A 161 -2.47 6.98 -22.75
N ASP A 162 -2.14 7.99 -21.92
CA ASP A 162 -1.11 7.89 -20.87
C ASP A 162 -1.54 6.88 -19.78
N VAL A 163 -2.82 6.85 -19.40
CA VAL A 163 -3.39 5.87 -18.45
C VAL A 163 -3.22 4.45 -19.00
N ALA A 164 -3.54 4.25 -20.27
CA ALA A 164 -3.35 2.96 -20.95
C ALA A 164 -1.86 2.56 -21.01
N GLU A 165 -0.95 3.51 -21.28
CA GLU A 165 0.49 3.27 -21.30
C GLU A 165 1.01 2.85 -19.92
N LEU A 166 0.60 3.55 -18.83
CA LEU A 166 0.95 3.20 -17.46
C LEU A 166 0.54 1.77 -17.11
N GLU A 167 -0.70 1.39 -17.37
CA GLU A 167 -1.19 0.04 -17.05
C GLU A 167 -0.51 -1.03 -17.90
N ASN A 168 -0.31 -0.78 -19.19
CA ASN A 168 0.39 -1.70 -20.10
C ASN A 168 1.88 -1.89 -19.73
N SER A 169 2.48 -0.99 -18.98
CA SER A 169 3.84 -1.18 -18.44
C SER A 169 3.98 -2.41 -17.54
N GLY A 170 2.87 -2.86 -16.94
CA GLY A 170 2.85 -3.92 -15.94
C GLY A 170 3.47 -3.51 -14.60
N ARG A 171 3.79 -2.21 -14.42
CA ARG A 171 4.33 -1.64 -13.19
C ARG A 171 3.31 -0.84 -12.41
N VAL A 172 2.23 -0.43 -13.04
CA VAL A 172 1.23 0.44 -12.45
C VAL A 172 -0.16 -0.19 -12.60
N GLU A 173 -0.90 -0.25 -11.50
CA GLU A 173 -2.33 -0.51 -11.48
C GLU A 173 -3.07 0.83 -11.41
N ILE A 174 -4.15 0.98 -12.16
CA ILE A 174 -4.96 2.19 -12.12
C ILE A 174 -6.00 2.08 -11.00
N GLY A 175 -6.00 3.10 -10.11
CA GLY A 175 -6.99 3.28 -9.05
C GLY A 175 -7.97 4.42 -9.37
N CYS A 176 -9.07 4.47 -8.63
CA CYS A 176 -10.09 5.52 -8.73
C CYS A 176 -9.89 6.57 -7.63
N HIS A 177 -9.86 7.86 -8.03
CA HIS A 177 -9.86 9.02 -7.11
C HIS A 177 -11.08 9.92 -7.34
N THR A 178 -12.23 9.32 -7.72
CA THR A 178 -13.48 9.93 -8.20
C THR A 178 -13.38 10.49 -9.62
N TYR A 179 -14.53 10.69 -10.26
CA TYR A 179 -14.56 11.40 -11.54
C TYR A 179 -14.47 12.92 -11.34
N ASN A 180 -15.38 13.50 -10.53
CA ASN A 180 -15.47 14.96 -10.35
C ASN A 180 -15.77 15.38 -8.89
N MET A 181 -15.40 14.55 -7.92
CA MET A 181 -15.57 14.87 -6.50
C MET A 181 -14.26 15.31 -5.81
N HIS A 182 -13.19 15.57 -6.56
CA HIS A 182 -11.92 16.05 -6.01
C HIS A 182 -11.95 17.58 -5.85
N SER A 183 -12.85 18.09 -4.99
CA SER A 183 -12.98 19.53 -4.74
C SER A 183 -13.54 19.82 -3.34
N VAL A 184 -13.38 21.08 -2.91
CA VAL A 184 -14.12 21.65 -1.79
C VAL A 184 -15.18 22.56 -2.37
N SER A 185 -16.42 22.08 -2.48
CA SER A 185 -17.51 22.82 -3.09
C SER A 185 -18.11 23.88 -2.15
N GLY A 186 -18.70 24.93 -2.75
CA GLY A 186 -19.47 25.93 -2.01
C GLY A 186 -20.71 25.39 -1.29
N GLY A 187 -21.16 24.17 -1.60
CA GLY A 187 -22.25 23.46 -0.92
C GLY A 187 -21.81 22.69 0.35
N GLY A 188 -20.55 22.82 0.77
CA GLY A 188 -20.03 22.17 1.98
C GLY A 188 -19.56 20.75 1.79
N ARG A 189 -19.60 20.19 0.56
CA ARG A 189 -19.00 18.90 0.26
C ARG A 189 -17.47 19.03 0.15
N ARG A 190 -16.76 18.18 0.86
CA ARG A 190 -15.31 18.02 0.71
C ARG A 190 -15.02 16.60 0.21
N GLY A 191 -14.36 16.51 -0.94
CA GLY A 191 -14.18 15.21 -1.58
C GLY A 191 -15.51 14.51 -1.82
N CYS A 192 -15.55 13.21 -1.66
CA CYS A 192 -16.76 12.40 -1.83
C CYS A 192 -17.59 12.22 -0.54
N SER A 193 -17.41 13.08 0.49
CA SER A 193 -18.22 12.95 1.70
C SER A 193 -19.67 13.33 1.50
N LYS A 194 -20.59 12.67 2.23
CA LYS A 194 -22.02 13.00 2.29
C LYS A 194 -22.21 14.36 2.97
N ILE A 195 -23.07 15.21 2.41
CA ILE A 195 -23.47 16.47 3.06
C ILE A 195 -24.75 16.27 3.88
N GLN A 196 -24.97 17.15 4.85
CA GLN A 196 -26.08 17.01 5.82
C GLN A 196 -27.48 17.06 5.16
N SER A 197 -27.62 17.77 4.04
CA SER A 197 -28.90 17.92 3.34
C SER A 197 -29.29 16.73 2.47
N GLU A 198 -28.41 15.75 2.29
CA GLU A 198 -28.67 14.56 1.47
C GLU A 198 -29.25 13.43 2.30
N SER A 199 -30.21 12.69 1.75
CA SER A 199 -30.55 11.37 2.23
C SER A 199 -29.41 10.36 1.96
N GLU A 200 -29.47 9.17 2.53
CA GLU A 200 -28.50 8.12 2.25
C GLU A 200 -28.62 7.63 0.80
N GLU A 201 -29.84 7.55 0.29
CA GLU A 201 -30.15 7.13 -1.09
C GLU A 201 -29.66 8.16 -2.12
N GLU A 202 -29.92 9.45 -1.88
CA GLU A 202 -29.42 10.53 -2.75
C GLU A 202 -27.90 10.51 -2.83
N TYR A 203 -27.23 10.42 -1.66
CA TYR A 203 -25.77 10.32 -1.61
C TYR A 203 -25.24 9.09 -2.35
N ALA A 204 -25.84 7.92 -2.10
CA ALA A 204 -25.43 6.68 -2.77
C ALA A 204 -25.54 6.81 -4.30
N GLN A 205 -26.63 7.38 -4.81
CA GLN A 205 -26.81 7.61 -6.24
C GLN A 205 -25.79 8.58 -6.82
N ILE A 206 -25.47 9.66 -6.10
CA ILE A 206 -24.48 10.66 -6.52
C ILE A 206 -23.09 10.01 -6.59
N LEU A 207 -22.69 9.31 -5.54
CA LEU A 207 -21.37 8.66 -5.50
C LEU A 207 -21.25 7.57 -6.57
N LYS A 208 -22.28 6.71 -6.71
CA LYS A 208 -22.32 5.68 -7.74
C LYS A 208 -22.18 6.26 -9.13
N SER A 209 -22.95 7.32 -9.45
CA SER A 209 -22.90 7.96 -10.77
C SER A 209 -21.53 8.57 -11.07
N ASP A 210 -20.85 9.13 -10.07
CA ASP A 210 -19.52 9.70 -10.24
C ASP A 210 -18.45 8.62 -10.48
N ILE A 211 -18.39 7.59 -9.62
CA ILE A 211 -17.34 6.56 -9.73
C ILE A 211 -17.54 5.64 -10.95
N SER A 212 -18.78 5.38 -11.37
CA SER A 212 -19.05 4.57 -12.56
C SER A 212 -18.45 5.22 -13.82
N LEU A 213 -18.41 6.55 -13.91
CA LEU A 213 -17.77 7.24 -15.04
C LEU A 213 -16.27 6.91 -15.14
N VAL A 214 -15.55 6.91 -14.01
CA VAL A 214 -14.12 6.52 -14.01
C VAL A 214 -13.96 5.06 -14.40
N GLN A 215 -14.81 4.17 -13.87
CA GLN A 215 -14.73 2.75 -14.17
C GLN A 215 -14.98 2.47 -15.65
N ASP A 216 -15.98 3.12 -16.24
CA ASP A 216 -16.32 2.96 -17.66
C ASP A 216 -15.15 3.45 -18.54
N GLU A 217 -14.59 4.62 -18.27
CA GLU A 217 -13.47 5.19 -19.03
C GLU A 217 -12.19 4.35 -18.87
N VAL A 218 -11.84 3.94 -17.63
CA VAL A 218 -10.66 3.08 -17.42
C VAL A 218 -10.87 1.75 -18.15
N ALA A 219 -12.05 1.13 -18.07
CA ALA A 219 -12.32 -0.13 -18.76
C ALA A 219 -12.26 0.03 -20.29
N GLU A 220 -12.73 1.15 -20.85
CA GLU A 220 -12.66 1.42 -22.29
C GLU A 220 -11.21 1.52 -22.78
N HIS A 221 -10.35 2.21 -22.02
CA HIS A 221 -8.99 2.50 -22.45
C HIS A 221 -7.97 1.42 -22.08
N THR A 222 -8.19 0.68 -20.97
CA THR A 222 -7.22 -0.32 -20.46
C THR A 222 -7.72 -1.76 -20.56
N GLY A 223 -9.03 -1.97 -20.64
CA GLY A 223 -9.65 -3.29 -20.57
C GLY A 223 -9.77 -3.85 -19.14
N SER A 224 -9.39 -3.09 -18.13
CA SER A 224 -9.40 -3.45 -16.69
C SER A 224 -10.39 -2.57 -15.93
N LEU A 225 -10.89 -3.07 -14.79
CA LEU A 225 -11.66 -2.27 -13.83
C LEU A 225 -10.80 -1.93 -12.62
N PRO A 226 -10.77 -0.67 -12.15
CA PRO A 226 -10.06 -0.32 -10.93
C PRO A 226 -10.71 -0.99 -9.71
N ILE A 227 -9.90 -1.71 -8.92
CA ILE A 227 -10.35 -2.34 -7.67
C ILE A 227 -9.97 -1.54 -6.43
N VAL A 228 -9.24 -0.44 -6.60
CA VAL A 228 -8.75 0.45 -5.54
C VAL A 228 -9.44 1.79 -5.61
N PHE A 229 -9.93 2.28 -4.46
CA PHE A 229 -10.52 3.60 -4.31
C PHE A 229 -9.75 4.42 -3.28
N ALA A 230 -9.16 5.54 -3.69
CA ALA A 230 -8.57 6.51 -2.80
C ALA A 230 -9.57 7.64 -2.51
N TYR A 231 -9.87 7.88 -1.21
CA TYR A 231 -10.78 8.95 -0.84
C TYR A 231 -10.14 10.33 -1.03
N PRO A 232 -10.69 11.23 -1.89
CA PRO A 232 -10.18 12.59 -2.01
C PRO A 232 -10.09 13.30 -0.65
N PHE A 233 -8.91 13.87 -0.34
CA PHE A 233 -8.60 14.50 0.96
C PHE A 233 -8.76 13.56 2.18
N GLY A 234 -8.83 12.24 1.98
CA GLY A 234 -9.18 11.27 3.03
C GLY A 234 -10.60 11.43 3.59
N CYS A 235 -11.48 12.18 2.89
CA CYS A 235 -12.82 12.49 3.35
C CYS A 235 -13.79 11.35 3.05
N LYS A 236 -14.05 10.52 4.06
CA LYS A 236 -14.93 9.37 4.02
C LYS A 236 -16.27 9.65 4.69
N SER A 237 -17.35 9.09 4.16
CA SER A 237 -18.63 8.92 4.82
C SER A 237 -18.92 7.43 5.06
N ARG A 238 -19.62 7.12 6.17
CA ARG A 238 -19.99 5.73 6.49
C ARG A 238 -20.78 5.08 5.34
N GLU A 239 -21.62 5.87 4.71
CA GLU A 239 -22.53 5.50 3.63
C GLU A 239 -21.78 5.19 2.32
N SER A 240 -20.51 5.61 2.15
CA SER A 240 -19.73 5.32 0.94
C SER A 240 -19.33 3.85 0.82
N VAL A 241 -19.06 3.18 1.94
CA VAL A 241 -18.53 1.81 1.92
C VAL A 241 -19.44 0.80 1.24
N PRO A 242 -20.78 0.77 1.51
CA PRO A 242 -21.69 -0.11 0.77
C PRO A 242 -21.69 0.14 -0.73
N VAL A 243 -21.67 1.43 -1.14
CA VAL A 243 -21.66 1.83 -2.56
C VAL A 243 -20.38 1.33 -3.24
N LEU A 244 -19.21 1.60 -2.65
CA LEU A 244 -17.94 1.17 -3.21
C LEU A 244 -17.84 -0.36 -3.35
N ARG A 245 -18.37 -1.11 -2.38
CA ARG A 245 -18.44 -2.58 -2.46
C ARG A 245 -19.33 -3.07 -3.58
N GLU A 246 -20.50 -2.43 -3.76
CA GLU A 246 -21.44 -2.78 -4.83
C GLU A 246 -20.81 -2.51 -6.20
N GLU A 247 -20.03 -1.44 -6.33
CA GLU A 247 -19.31 -1.08 -7.55
C GLU A 247 -17.98 -1.84 -7.75
N GLY A 248 -17.68 -2.83 -6.90
CA GLY A 248 -16.56 -3.77 -7.09
C GLY A 248 -15.21 -3.32 -6.53
N PHE A 249 -15.15 -2.22 -5.78
CA PHE A 249 -13.91 -1.82 -5.11
C PHE A 249 -13.60 -2.77 -3.95
N LEU A 250 -12.39 -3.32 -3.95
CA LEU A 250 -11.92 -4.30 -2.96
C LEU A 250 -10.99 -3.67 -1.92
N ILE A 251 -10.37 -2.54 -2.25
CA ILE A 251 -9.44 -1.80 -1.41
C ILE A 251 -9.88 -0.34 -1.34
N THR A 252 -9.90 0.23 -0.14
CA THR A 252 -10.08 1.68 0.01
C THR A 252 -8.96 2.29 0.84
N MET A 253 -8.56 3.52 0.51
CA MET A 253 -7.41 4.21 1.11
C MET A 253 -7.78 5.59 1.63
N LEU A 254 -7.25 5.93 2.80
CA LEU A 254 -7.39 7.22 3.47
C LEU A 254 -6.08 8.03 3.40
N CYS A 255 -6.13 9.30 3.83
CA CYS A 255 -4.95 10.17 3.98
C CYS A 255 -4.54 10.32 5.45
N ARG A 256 -4.82 9.34 6.29
CA ARG A 256 -4.43 9.30 7.70
C ARG A 256 -3.19 8.43 7.85
N GLU A 257 -2.21 8.92 8.59
CA GLU A 257 -0.96 8.22 8.85
C GLU A 257 -1.10 7.32 10.09
N ASP A 258 -1.11 6.01 9.84
CA ASP A 258 -1.18 4.97 10.88
C ASP A 258 -0.67 3.63 10.28
N PRO A 259 -0.16 2.67 11.04
CA PRO A 259 0.25 1.37 10.53
C PRO A 259 -0.95 0.52 10.08
N ASN A 260 -0.75 -0.26 9.02
CA ASN A 260 -1.70 -1.27 8.57
C ASN A 260 -1.18 -2.67 8.87
N TYR A 261 -2.11 -3.59 9.17
CA TYR A 261 -1.83 -5.01 9.36
C TYR A 261 -2.77 -5.83 8.50
N ILE A 262 -2.23 -6.49 7.50
CA ILE A 262 -2.99 -7.28 6.54
C ILE A 262 -3.16 -8.70 7.07
N THR A 263 -4.42 -9.12 7.18
CA THR A 263 -4.81 -10.44 7.68
C THR A 263 -5.45 -11.28 6.57
N ARG A 264 -5.82 -12.52 6.86
CA ARG A 264 -6.60 -13.37 5.95
C ARG A 264 -8.11 -13.03 5.95
N ASP A 265 -8.48 -11.81 6.34
CA ASP A 265 -9.84 -11.27 6.23
C ASP A 265 -9.85 -10.08 5.26
N PRO A 266 -10.56 -10.16 4.11
CA PRO A 266 -10.63 -9.07 3.13
C PRO A 266 -11.10 -7.72 3.69
N LYS A 267 -11.74 -7.72 4.85
CA LYS A 267 -12.19 -6.47 5.50
C LYS A 267 -11.02 -5.57 5.90
N CYS A 268 -9.82 -6.12 6.13
CA CYS A 268 -8.64 -5.33 6.48
C CYS A 268 -8.14 -4.44 5.34
N LEU A 269 -8.59 -4.66 4.10
CA LEU A 269 -8.24 -3.86 2.93
C LEU A 269 -9.09 -2.57 2.80
N TYR A 270 -10.12 -2.42 3.64
CA TYR A 270 -10.89 -1.18 3.65
C TYR A 270 -10.28 -0.19 4.63
N ASP A 271 -10.14 1.07 4.16
CA ASP A 271 -9.61 2.19 4.94
C ASP A 271 -8.09 2.07 5.26
N LEU A 272 -7.30 1.57 4.33
CA LEU A 272 -5.85 1.55 4.49
C LEU A 272 -5.32 2.96 4.77
N PHE A 273 -4.54 3.10 5.80
CA PHE A 273 -3.86 4.32 6.17
C PHE A 273 -2.62 4.54 5.31
N ARG A 274 -2.31 5.79 4.98
CA ARG A 274 -1.19 6.11 4.10
C ARG A 274 -0.33 7.21 4.68
N TYR A 275 0.97 7.07 4.56
CA TYR A 275 1.94 8.09 4.93
C TYR A 275 2.19 9.02 3.74
N ASN A 276 1.87 10.32 3.91
CA ASN A 276 2.12 11.30 2.87
C ASN A 276 3.62 11.55 2.70
N ARG A 277 4.15 11.24 1.52
CA ARG A 277 5.56 11.51 1.19
C ARG A 277 5.74 12.98 0.85
N SER A 278 5.83 13.82 1.88
CA SER A 278 6.17 15.23 1.71
C SER A 278 7.61 15.38 1.24
N GLY A 279 7.82 16.17 0.18
CA GLY A 279 9.16 16.53 -0.28
C GLY A 279 9.95 17.38 0.72
N CYS A 280 9.31 17.87 1.79
CA CYS A 280 9.98 18.60 2.85
C CYS A 280 10.82 17.72 3.78
N TYR A 281 10.63 16.39 3.75
CA TYR A 281 11.43 15.44 4.51
C TYR A 281 12.52 14.81 3.65
N SER A 282 13.67 14.52 4.27
CA SER A 282 14.64 13.60 3.67
C SER A 282 14.08 12.17 3.61
N THR A 283 14.62 11.33 2.72
CA THR A 283 14.28 9.90 2.67
C THR A 283 14.42 9.23 4.03
N GLN A 284 15.51 9.47 4.76
CA GLN A 284 15.74 8.84 6.06
C GLN A 284 14.72 9.25 7.12
N GLU A 285 14.35 10.53 7.18
CA GLU A 285 13.31 11.03 8.10
C GLU A 285 11.97 10.41 7.77
N PHE A 286 11.56 10.41 6.50
CA PHE A 286 10.29 9.86 6.07
C PHE A 286 10.22 8.35 6.32
N MET A 287 11.23 7.58 5.90
CA MET A 287 11.23 6.12 6.08
C MET A 287 11.24 5.72 7.56
N SER A 288 11.86 6.51 8.44
CA SER A 288 11.81 6.26 9.89
C SER A 288 10.40 6.39 10.48
N MET A 289 9.53 7.19 9.87
CA MET A 289 8.12 7.33 10.25
C MET A 289 7.26 6.22 9.62
N ALA A 290 7.34 6.06 8.31
CA ALA A 290 6.46 5.19 7.55
C ALA A 290 6.72 3.70 7.77
N MET A 291 7.98 3.30 8.02
CA MET A 291 8.38 1.90 8.20
C MET A 291 8.42 1.47 9.67
N SER A 292 7.86 2.28 10.59
CA SER A 292 7.82 1.96 12.02
C SER A 292 6.62 1.05 12.32
N ASP A 293 6.91 -0.21 12.64
CA ASP A 293 5.95 -1.16 13.22
C ASP A 293 5.80 -0.90 14.73
N LYS A 294 4.92 0.05 15.12
CA LYS A 294 4.73 0.48 16.52
C LYS A 294 3.70 -0.36 17.24
#